data_9a83db4b7d2d76887a4c790026e873e1
#
_entry.id   9a83db4b7d2d76887a4c790026e873e1
#
_cell.length_a   1.000
_cell.length_b   1.000
_cell.length_c   1.000
_cell.angle_alpha   90.00
_cell.angle_beta   90.00
_cell.angle_gamma   90.00
#
_symmetry.space_group_name_H-M   'P 1'
#
loop_
_entity.id
_entity.type
_entity.pdbx_description
1 polymer ?
#
loop_
_entity_poly.entity_id
_entity_poly.type
_entity_poly.pdbx_seq_one_letter_code
_entity_poly.pdbx_strand_id
1 'polypeptide(L)'
;MKKSTVMNTLRKKIREHKYKFTSQRQVILQAFLDSKEKHLSAEDLYAMVRDENPDIGLATVYRSLELFTSLELLKKLDFGDGRSRYELNDRSLNHSHYHLICLGCGKVIEFSHELFLSDVKDKIQKDSGFHVVDYQLKFYGYCKDCAKKGRDE
;
A
#
# COMPACT_ATOMS: atom_id res chain seq x y z
N MET A 1 -8.36 12.39 -7.72
CA MET A 1 -7.35 12.61 -8.77
C MET A 1 -7.54 11.60 -9.88
N LYS A 2 -7.53 12.02 -11.12
CA LYS A 2 -7.69 11.10 -12.26
C LYS A 2 -6.45 10.20 -12.40
N LYS A 3 -6.67 8.92 -12.76
CA LYS A 3 -5.58 7.94 -12.93
C LYS A 3 -4.47 8.42 -13.87
N SER A 4 -4.82 9.12 -14.94
CA SER A 4 -3.85 9.68 -15.90
C SER A 4 -2.94 10.73 -15.27
N THR A 5 -3.46 11.56 -14.37
CA THR A 5 -2.67 12.56 -13.64
C THR A 5 -1.68 11.89 -12.69
N VAL A 6 -2.13 10.85 -11.98
CA VAL A 6 -1.27 10.05 -11.09
C VAL A 6 -0.15 9.41 -11.90
N MET A 7 -0.47 8.76 -13.02
CA MET A 7 0.52 8.13 -13.88
C MET A 7 1.58 9.13 -14.37
N ASN A 8 1.17 10.31 -14.79
CA ASN A 8 2.10 11.36 -15.25
C ASN A 8 3.02 11.85 -14.13
N THR A 9 2.49 12.02 -12.93
CA THR A 9 3.26 12.41 -11.75
C THR A 9 4.31 11.36 -11.41
N LEU A 10 3.92 10.09 -11.42
CA LEU A 10 4.81 8.97 -11.13
C LEU A 10 5.90 8.83 -12.20
N ARG A 11 5.53 8.95 -13.48
CA ARG A 11 6.47 8.93 -14.60
C ARG A 11 7.53 10.02 -14.46
N LYS A 12 7.10 11.24 -14.14
CA LYS A 12 8.01 12.38 -13.94
C LYS A 12 8.97 12.11 -12.79
N LYS A 13 8.49 11.60 -11.67
CA LYS A 13 9.32 11.31 -10.49
C LYS A 13 10.37 10.22 -10.79
N ILE A 14 9.99 9.17 -11.52
CA ILE A 14 10.93 8.12 -11.94
C ILE A 14 12.04 8.69 -12.80
N ARG A 15 11.72 9.55 -13.77
CA ARG A 15 12.67 10.20 -14.66
C ARG A 15 13.60 11.18 -13.94
N GLU A 16 13.06 11.95 -12.98
CA GLU A 16 13.84 12.90 -12.17
C GLU A 16 14.93 12.19 -11.36
N HIS A 17 14.68 10.95 -10.95
CA HIS A 17 15.67 10.13 -10.24
C HIS A 17 16.57 9.34 -11.18
N LYS A 18 16.60 9.68 -12.48
CA LYS A 18 17.45 9.09 -13.52
C LYS A 18 17.18 7.60 -13.82
N TYR A 19 15.99 7.12 -13.49
CA TYR A 19 15.56 5.78 -13.87
C TYR A 19 14.79 5.81 -15.19
N LYS A 20 14.94 4.76 -15.98
CA LYS A 20 14.15 4.59 -17.20
C LYS A 20 12.73 4.14 -16.84
N PHE A 21 11.76 4.81 -17.43
CA PHE A 21 10.38 4.38 -17.34
C PHE A 21 10.09 3.43 -18.51
N THR A 22 10.45 2.16 -18.34
CA THR A 22 10.29 1.13 -19.36
C THR A 22 8.82 0.78 -19.59
N SER A 23 8.51 0.16 -20.73
CA SER A 23 7.16 -0.33 -21.03
C SER A 23 6.68 -1.33 -19.98
N GLN A 24 7.56 -2.20 -19.50
CA GLN A 24 7.22 -3.17 -18.44
C GLN A 24 6.86 -2.48 -17.13
N ARG A 25 7.61 -1.47 -16.72
CA ARG A 25 7.31 -0.67 -15.53
C ARG A 25 5.99 0.07 -15.67
N GLN A 26 5.71 0.59 -16.87
CA GLN A 26 4.44 1.26 -17.14
C GLN A 26 3.26 0.29 -17.02
N VAL A 27 3.37 -0.90 -17.58
CA VAL A 27 2.33 -1.94 -17.48
C VAL A 27 2.05 -2.31 -16.03
N ILE A 28 3.10 -2.54 -15.23
CA ILE A 28 2.96 -2.91 -13.82
C ILE A 28 2.30 -1.79 -13.02
N LEU A 29 2.74 -0.55 -13.21
CA LEU A 29 2.18 0.60 -12.52
C LEU A 29 0.73 0.84 -12.93
N GLN A 30 0.40 0.69 -14.22
CA GLN A 30 -0.96 0.84 -14.72
C GLN A 30 -1.89 -0.22 -14.12
N ALA A 31 -1.44 -1.47 -14.05
CA ALA A 31 -2.21 -2.55 -13.42
C ALA A 31 -2.49 -2.24 -11.94
N PHE A 32 -1.50 -1.69 -11.25
CA PHE A 32 -1.64 -1.26 -9.87
C PHE A 32 -2.72 -0.17 -9.73
N LEU A 33 -2.69 0.84 -10.59
CA LEU A 33 -3.64 1.95 -10.56
C LEU A 33 -5.05 1.53 -10.98
N ASP A 34 -5.17 0.55 -11.87
CA ASP A 34 -6.47 0.07 -12.37
C ASP A 34 -7.14 -0.91 -11.43
N SER A 35 -6.39 -1.49 -10.49
CA SER A 35 -6.94 -2.46 -9.54
C SER A 35 -7.91 -1.78 -8.58
N LYS A 36 -9.00 -2.48 -8.26
CA LYS A 36 -9.92 -2.10 -7.19
C LYS A 36 -9.34 -2.44 -5.81
N GLU A 37 -8.47 -3.43 -5.77
CA GLU A 37 -7.74 -3.77 -4.55
C GLU A 37 -6.64 -2.75 -4.30
N LYS A 38 -6.58 -2.24 -3.08
CA LYS A 38 -5.61 -1.21 -2.70
C LYS A 38 -4.30 -1.78 -2.17
N HIS A 39 -4.31 -3.05 -1.78
CA HIS A 39 -3.18 -3.76 -1.20
C HIS A 39 -2.86 -4.96 -2.07
N LEU A 40 -1.83 -4.84 -2.89
CA LEU A 40 -1.45 -5.87 -3.86
C LEU A 40 -0.08 -6.43 -3.52
N SER A 41 0.03 -7.76 -3.54
CA SER A 41 1.33 -8.44 -3.51
C SER A 41 1.95 -8.47 -4.91
N ALA A 42 3.24 -8.83 -4.99
CA ALA A 42 3.91 -9.02 -6.27
C ALA A 42 3.24 -10.13 -7.09
N GLU A 43 2.83 -11.19 -6.42
CA GLU A 43 2.13 -12.32 -7.04
C GLU A 43 0.78 -11.92 -7.61
N ASP A 44 0.04 -11.06 -6.90
CA ASP A 44 -1.24 -10.54 -7.39
C ASP A 44 -1.05 -9.74 -8.68
N LEU A 45 -0.06 -8.85 -8.71
CA LEU A 45 0.26 -8.05 -9.90
C LEU A 45 0.75 -8.91 -11.05
N TYR A 46 1.59 -9.91 -10.77
CA TYR A 46 2.06 -10.85 -11.78
C TYR A 46 0.87 -11.58 -12.44
N ALA A 47 -0.06 -12.07 -11.64
CA ALA A 47 -1.26 -12.74 -12.15
C ALA A 47 -2.11 -11.82 -13.03
N MET A 48 -2.13 -10.52 -12.73
CA MET A 48 -2.89 -9.54 -13.51
C MET A 48 -2.26 -9.23 -14.87
N VAL A 49 -0.94 -9.25 -14.98
CA VAL A 49 -0.24 -8.77 -16.19
C VAL A 49 0.28 -9.88 -17.10
N ARG A 50 0.46 -11.08 -16.59
CA ARG A 50 1.16 -12.17 -17.30
C ARG A 50 0.51 -12.62 -18.60
N ASP A 51 -0.82 -12.62 -18.68
CA ASP A 51 -1.54 -13.16 -19.83
C ASP A 51 -1.39 -12.26 -21.07
N GLU A 52 -1.44 -10.96 -20.87
CA GLU A 52 -1.28 -9.97 -21.95
C GLU A 52 0.18 -9.58 -22.19
N ASN A 53 1.05 -9.85 -21.21
CA ASN A 53 2.45 -9.46 -21.24
C ASN A 53 3.34 -10.64 -20.82
N PRO A 54 3.44 -11.70 -21.64
CA PRO A 54 4.14 -12.94 -21.25
C PRO A 54 5.65 -12.77 -21.05
N ASP A 55 6.23 -11.68 -21.50
CA ASP A 55 7.65 -11.31 -21.28
C ASP A 55 7.90 -10.72 -19.88
N ILE A 56 6.86 -10.35 -19.15
CA ILE A 56 6.99 -9.86 -17.77
C ILE A 56 6.99 -11.05 -16.81
N GLY A 57 8.14 -11.32 -16.21
CA GLY A 57 8.28 -12.35 -15.20
C GLY A 57 8.04 -11.82 -13.78
N LEU A 58 7.88 -12.73 -12.83
CA LEU A 58 7.67 -12.39 -11.42
C LEU A 58 8.84 -11.57 -10.86
N ALA A 59 10.08 -11.91 -11.24
CA ALA A 59 11.26 -11.15 -10.82
C ALA A 59 11.22 -9.69 -11.30
N THR A 60 10.72 -9.45 -12.49
CA THR A 60 10.55 -8.09 -13.04
C THR A 60 9.51 -7.31 -12.23
N VAL A 61 8.44 -7.96 -11.83
CA VAL A 61 7.42 -7.34 -10.96
C VAL A 61 8.03 -6.95 -9.62
N TYR A 62 8.78 -7.86 -8.97
CA TYR A 62 9.46 -7.55 -7.70
C TYR A 62 10.42 -6.38 -7.83
N ARG A 63 11.27 -6.38 -8.85
CA ARG A 63 12.23 -5.29 -9.07
C ARG A 63 11.54 -3.94 -9.30
N SER A 64 10.43 -3.95 -10.02
CA SER A 64 9.64 -2.75 -10.26
C SER A 64 9.02 -2.22 -8.98
N LEU A 65 8.43 -3.09 -8.16
CA LEU A 65 7.85 -2.72 -6.87
C LEU A 65 8.91 -2.19 -5.90
N GLU A 66 10.09 -2.80 -5.86
CA GLU A 66 11.19 -2.32 -5.03
C GLU A 66 11.66 -0.92 -5.46
N LEU A 67 11.78 -0.70 -6.77
CA LEU A 67 12.12 0.62 -7.30
C LEU A 67 11.06 1.65 -6.91
N PHE A 68 9.79 1.36 -7.13
CA PHE A 68 8.70 2.27 -6.81
C PHE A 68 8.64 2.57 -5.30
N THR A 69 8.95 1.60 -4.48
CA THR A 69 9.03 1.78 -3.03
C THR A 69 10.22 2.66 -2.63
N SER A 70 11.39 2.44 -3.23
CA SER A 70 12.59 3.25 -2.98
C SER A 70 12.41 4.70 -3.39
N LEU A 71 11.61 4.97 -4.41
CA LEU A 71 11.25 6.32 -4.85
C LEU A 71 10.07 6.92 -4.07
N GLU A 72 9.61 6.23 -3.06
CA GLU A 72 8.47 6.64 -2.23
C GLU A 72 7.15 6.80 -3.00
N LEU A 73 7.02 6.13 -4.14
CA LEU A 73 5.78 6.07 -4.90
C LEU A 73 4.80 5.07 -4.32
N LEU A 74 5.32 3.99 -3.77
CA LEU A 74 4.55 2.95 -3.08
C LEU A 74 5.05 2.79 -1.65
N LYS A 75 4.17 2.34 -0.78
CA LYS A 75 4.49 1.84 0.55
C LYS A 75 4.42 0.33 0.57
N LYS A 76 5.41 -0.29 1.18
CA LYS A 76 5.43 -1.72 1.43
C LYS A 76 4.78 -1.99 2.79
N LEU A 77 3.83 -2.91 2.81
CA LEU A 77 3.05 -3.27 3.99
C LEU A 77 3.29 -4.73 4.35
N ASP A 78 3.46 -4.99 5.64
CA ASP A 78 3.53 -6.33 6.20
C ASP A 78 2.38 -6.52 7.19
N PHE A 79 1.50 -7.47 6.89
CA PHE A 79 0.35 -7.78 7.73
C PHE A 79 0.57 -9.02 8.61
N GLY A 80 1.79 -9.57 8.62
CA GLY A 80 2.14 -10.70 9.45
C GLY A 80 1.78 -12.07 8.88
N ASP A 81 1.39 -12.14 7.61
CA ASP A 81 1.02 -13.38 6.91
C ASP A 81 2.14 -13.92 6.00
N GLY A 82 3.35 -13.36 6.10
CA GLY A 82 4.50 -13.75 5.29
C GLY A 82 4.50 -13.17 3.87
N ARG A 83 3.50 -12.37 3.51
CA ARG A 83 3.41 -11.72 2.20
C ARG A 83 3.54 -10.21 2.34
N SER A 84 4.44 -9.63 1.56
CA SER A 84 4.50 -8.18 1.42
C SER A 84 3.41 -7.72 0.46
N ARG A 85 2.71 -6.66 0.85
CA ARG A 85 1.74 -5.98 0.00
C ARG A 85 2.18 -4.55 -0.20
N TYR A 86 1.66 -3.93 -1.23
CA TYR A 86 2.05 -2.59 -1.62
C TYR A 86 0.80 -1.73 -1.78
N GLU A 87 0.90 -0.48 -1.42
CA GLU A 87 -0.14 0.50 -1.68
C GLU A 87 0.46 1.79 -2.23
N LEU A 88 -0.36 2.59 -2.88
CA LEU A 88 0.07 3.88 -3.39
C LEU A 88 0.41 4.80 -2.21
N ASN A 89 1.61 5.39 -2.25
CA ASN A 89 2.04 6.34 -1.24
C ASN A 89 1.52 7.73 -1.59
N ASP A 90 0.31 8.02 -1.20
CA ASP A 90 -0.30 9.31 -1.49
C ASP A 90 -0.15 10.25 -0.30
N ARG A 91 0.97 10.97 -0.26
CA ARG A 91 1.22 12.01 0.73
C ARG A 91 0.34 13.24 0.55
N SER A 92 -0.25 13.41 -0.66
CA SER A 92 -1.13 14.53 -0.95
C SER A 92 -2.54 14.33 -0.40
N LEU A 93 -2.91 13.08 -0.16
CA LEU A 93 -4.15 12.75 0.53
C LEU A 93 -3.82 12.60 2.02
N ASN A 94 -4.06 13.61 2.79
CA ASN A 94 -3.96 13.61 4.26
C ASN A 94 -4.95 12.60 4.89
N HIS A 95 -5.20 11.50 4.23
CA HIS A 95 -6.07 10.44 4.73
C HIS A 95 -5.24 9.41 5.48
N SER A 96 -5.16 9.63 6.77
CA SER A 96 -4.74 8.60 7.70
C SER A 96 -5.72 7.44 7.60
N HIS A 97 -5.32 6.34 6.99
CA HIS A 97 -6.12 5.14 7.04
C HIS A 97 -5.45 4.12 7.95
N TYR A 98 -6.26 3.37 8.65
CA TYR A 98 -5.83 2.32 9.53
C TYR A 98 -6.10 0.98 8.86
N HIS A 99 -5.27 0.01 9.17
CA HIS A 99 -5.49 -1.36 8.71
C HIS A 99 -6.03 -2.18 9.87
N LEU A 100 -7.17 -2.83 9.64
CA LEU A 100 -7.76 -3.78 10.57
C LEU A 100 -7.49 -5.18 10.02
N ILE A 101 -6.73 -5.99 10.76
CA ILE A 101 -6.29 -7.30 10.32
C ILE A 101 -7.02 -8.36 11.14
N CYS A 102 -7.79 -9.21 10.47
CA CYS A 102 -8.48 -10.30 11.14
C CYS A 102 -7.54 -11.48 11.36
N LEU A 103 -7.37 -11.87 12.61
CA LEU A 103 -6.54 -13.01 12.99
C LEU A 103 -7.19 -14.35 12.62
N GLY A 104 -8.52 -14.37 12.41
CA GLY A 104 -9.23 -15.58 12.09
C GLY A 104 -9.19 -15.95 10.60
N CYS A 105 -9.47 -14.99 9.72
CA CYS A 105 -9.57 -15.25 8.27
C CYS A 105 -8.52 -14.50 7.43
N GLY A 106 -7.67 -13.68 8.04
CA GLY A 106 -6.65 -12.90 7.33
C GLY A 106 -7.18 -11.70 6.57
N LYS A 107 -8.47 -11.41 6.65
CA LYS A 107 -9.08 -10.27 5.96
C LYS A 107 -8.46 -8.96 6.44
N VAL A 108 -8.15 -8.08 5.50
CA VAL A 108 -7.66 -6.73 5.79
C VAL A 108 -8.75 -5.74 5.43
N ILE A 109 -9.13 -4.92 6.39
CA ILE A 109 -10.14 -3.86 6.22
C ILE A 109 -9.42 -2.53 6.37
N GLU A 110 -9.68 -1.63 5.46
CA GLU A 110 -9.19 -0.26 5.53
C GLU A 110 -10.23 0.60 6.23
N PHE A 111 -9.79 1.32 7.23
CA PHE A 111 -10.66 2.20 8.02
C PHE A 111 -10.06 3.59 8.05
N SER A 112 -10.80 4.59 7.63
CA SER A 112 -10.33 5.97 7.68
C SER A 112 -11.17 6.79 8.65
N HIS A 113 -10.48 7.40 9.61
CA HIS A 113 -11.10 8.27 10.60
C HIS A 113 -10.09 9.32 11.07
N GLU A 114 -10.47 10.58 10.98
CA GLU A 114 -9.56 11.69 11.27
C GLU A 114 -9.33 11.98 12.75
N LEU A 115 -10.13 11.41 13.63
CA LEU A 115 -10.34 11.94 14.99
C LEU A 115 -9.25 11.72 16.02
N PHE A 116 -8.29 10.84 15.77
CA PHE A 116 -7.49 10.36 16.89
C PHE A 116 -6.03 10.79 16.88
N LEU A 117 -5.50 11.11 15.74
CA LEU A 117 -4.05 11.16 15.55
C LEU A 117 -3.44 12.53 15.71
N SER A 118 -4.17 13.61 15.52
CA SER A 118 -3.65 14.94 15.81
C SER A 118 -3.33 15.09 17.30
N ASP A 119 -4.21 14.58 18.15
CA ASP A 119 -4.01 14.62 19.60
C ASP A 119 -2.83 13.76 20.05
N VAL A 120 -2.67 12.56 19.47
CA VAL A 120 -1.55 11.67 19.77
C VAL A 120 -0.22 12.28 19.32
N LYS A 121 -0.17 12.86 18.11
CA LYS A 121 1.02 13.56 17.62
C LYS A 121 1.42 14.71 18.52
N ASP A 122 0.46 15.55 18.92
CA ASP A 122 0.67 16.69 19.79
C ASP A 122 1.20 16.25 21.15
N LYS A 123 0.65 15.18 21.70
CA LYS A 123 1.09 14.62 22.99
C LYS A 123 2.51 14.07 22.90
N ILE A 124 2.84 13.34 21.83
CA ILE A 124 4.21 12.84 21.61
C ILE A 124 5.17 14.00 21.56
N GLN A 125 4.85 15.06 20.85
CA GLN A 125 5.71 16.24 20.72
C GLN A 125 5.88 16.94 22.06
N LYS A 126 4.81 17.14 22.83
CA LYS A 126 4.86 17.81 24.14
C LYS A 126 5.66 17.01 25.16
N ASP A 127 5.45 15.70 25.23
CA ASP A 127 6.05 14.85 26.26
C ASP A 127 7.50 14.48 25.97
N SER A 128 7.88 14.35 24.69
CA SER A 128 9.21 13.87 24.29
C SER A 128 10.02 14.84 23.44
N GLY A 129 9.40 15.90 22.92
CA GLY A 129 10.03 16.78 21.93
C GLY A 129 10.17 16.15 20.56
N PHE A 130 9.65 14.96 20.36
CA PHE A 130 9.78 14.20 19.11
C PHE A 130 8.82 14.73 18.05
N HIS A 131 9.33 15.07 16.89
CA HIS A 131 8.53 15.56 15.75
C HIS A 131 8.13 14.38 14.85
N VAL A 132 6.86 14.01 14.86
CA VAL A 132 6.33 12.89 14.07
C VAL A 132 6.12 13.34 12.63
N VAL A 133 6.81 12.71 11.68
CA VAL A 133 6.68 12.98 10.23
C VAL A 133 5.73 12.00 9.56
N ASP A 134 5.70 10.76 10.03
CA ASP A 134 4.89 9.69 9.46
C ASP A 134 4.59 8.64 10.53
N TYR A 135 3.55 7.86 10.32
CA TYR A 135 3.17 6.80 11.24
C TYR A 135 2.41 5.70 10.50
N GLN A 136 2.42 4.52 11.10
CA GLN A 136 1.60 3.39 10.66
C GLN A 136 0.79 2.89 11.84
N LEU A 137 -0.46 2.59 11.61
CA LEU A 137 -1.34 2.07 12.63
C LEU A 137 -2.08 0.83 12.12
N LYS A 138 -1.91 -0.27 12.83
CA LYS A 138 -2.53 -1.56 12.52
C LYS A 138 -3.25 -2.06 13.76
N PHE A 139 -4.47 -2.53 13.58
CA PHE A 139 -5.22 -3.19 14.63
C PHE A 139 -5.39 -4.66 14.30
N TYR A 140 -5.11 -5.52 15.24
CA TYR A 140 -5.24 -6.96 15.12
C TYR A 140 -6.44 -7.41 15.95
N GLY A 141 -7.31 -8.18 15.37
CA GLY A 141 -8.51 -8.65 16.05
C GLY A 141 -9.29 -9.63 15.20
N TYR A 142 -10.60 -9.61 15.34
CA TYR A 142 -11.48 -10.51 14.61
C TYR A 142 -12.55 -9.71 13.89
N CYS A 143 -12.75 -9.99 12.60
CA CYS A 143 -13.83 -9.37 11.84
C CYS A 143 -15.20 -9.83 12.38
N LYS A 144 -16.26 -9.16 11.94
CA LYS A 144 -17.62 -9.43 12.39
C LYS A 144 -18.00 -10.91 12.29
N ASP A 145 -17.64 -11.56 11.20
CA ASP A 145 -17.96 -12.97 10.97
C ASP A 145 -17.15 -13.91 11.85
N CYS A 146 -15.85 -13.65 12.01
CA CYS A 146 -14.98 -14.45 12.88
C CYS A 146 -15.27 -14.23 14.37
N ALA A 147 -15.65 -13.01 14.77
CA ALA A 147 -16.04 -12.72 16.16
C ALA A 147 -17.32 -13.45 16.56
N LYS A 148 -18.25 -13.64 15.63
CA LYS A 148 -19.47 -14.44 15.87
C LYS A 148 -19.15 -15.92 16.05
N LYS A 149 -18.23 -16.46 15.25
CA LYS A 149 -17.82 -17.87 15.37
C LYS A 149 -17.14 -18.19 16.69
N GLY A 150 -16.37 -17.25 17.24
CA GLY A 150 -15.70 -17.40 18.52
C GLY A 150 -16.60 -17.29 19.75
N ARG A 151 -17.83 -16.80 19.61
CA ARG A 151 -18.81 -16.71 20.70
C ARG A 151 -19.67 -17.96 20.85
N ASP A 152 -19.71 -18.80 19.83
CA ASP A 152 -20.48 -20.02 19.81
C ASP A 152 -19.68 -21.24 20.31
N GLU A 153 -18.44 -21.02 20.70
CA GLU A 153 -17.58 -21.98 21.40
C GLU A 153 -17.58 -21.62 22.90
#